data_a3d4b38f0be2d3c1f09559217f4a5127
#
_entry.id   a3d4b38f0be2d3c1f09559217f4a5127
#
_cell.length_a   1.000
_cell.length_b   1.000
_cell.length_c   1.000
_cell.angle_alpha   90.00
_cell.angle_beta   90.00
_cell.angle_gamma   90.00
#
_symmetry.space_group_name_H-M   'P 1'
#
loop_
_entity.id
_entity.type
_entity.pdbx_description
1 polymer ?
#
loop_
_entity_poly.entity_id
_entity_poly.type
_entity_poly.pdbx_seq_one_letter_code
_entity_poly.pdbx_strand_id
1 'polypeptide(L)'
;MVAKRNVFKGQLPLIIVAATTVSLVIIYFVYQGVVHSKCDSIFEQTDNRLRGNLEFIKIKGELVLGREKVQELAEGPQKVALHLKTCCIAQEARTMSTDQFQVCMNGAKDYETKIVQVVTNIKEVKAAEEQRNPELAKQKTEQAKEAANEAISTEKTLGNTATATSAVKFERSSMPAITVEKFDGPPDTLNEFHLVEGGTDLGGTYRIKYQPKPDTALVVEPGIYDVVAKTSGGGTFLLIGNVEVKDGTAARINPNAILGSIVVDPLTRKGFPEIKEVIVFDAGTTGRRLIRQRTEKPGAILPIIAGTYDVKCKTADGSEFVLVKNISLKARESKRIMTDNEIAGFVVYEPKGTGLAVEAIYALRAGTNEIAAKSKHFGNPIMVYAGESYDIALKQSGGLARIKSNVTPKRGELTEIR
;
A
#
# COMPACT_ATOMS: atom_id res chain seq x y z
N MET A 1 31.49 35.66 -73.75
CA MET A 1 31.66 35.35 -72.29
C MET A 1 30.40 35.93 -71.56
N VAL A 2 29.35 35.17 -71.33
CA VAL A 2 28.23 35.59 -70.56
C VAL A 2 27.84 34.46 -69.62
N ALA A 3 28.00 34.70 -68.40
CA ALA A 3 27.56 34.27 -67.12
C ALA A 3 26.65 33.01 -67.02
N LYS A 4 27.22 31.94 -66.49
CA LYS A 4 26.52 30.92 -65.76
C LYS A 4 26.48 31.31 -64.24
N ARG A 5 25.48 32.07 -63.86
CA ARG A 5 25.19 32.38 -62.43
C ARG A 5 23.71 32.50 -62.22
N ASN A 6 22.96 31.43 -62.08
CA ASN A 6 21.59 31.52 -61.48
C ASN A 6 20.90 30.16 -61.21
N VAL A 7 21.60 29.05 -60.99
CA VAL A 7 20.96 27.74 -60.71
C VAL A 7 20.92 27.41 -59.21
N PHE A 8 21.68 28.13 -58.37
CA PHE A 8 21.81 27.74 -56.93
C PHE A 8 20.89 28.47 -55.95
N LYS A 9 20.14 29.50 -56.37
CA LYS A 9 19.33 30.27 -55.43
C LYS A 9 17.99 29.62 -55.02
N GLY A 10 17.50 28.62 -55.75
CA GLY A 10 16.23 27.94 -55.41
C GLY A 10 16.36 26.66 -54.60
N GLN A 11 17.54 26.07 -54.56
CA GLN A 11 17.75 24.78 -53.85
C GLN A 11 18.24 24.91 -52.42
N LEU A 12 18.77 26.07 -52.02
CA LEU A 12 19.31 26.30 -50.70
C LEU A 12 18.27 26.11 -49.54
N PRO A 13 17.03 26.66 -49.65
CA PRO A 13 16.03 26.43 -48.60
C PRO A 13 15.56 24.99 -48.51
N LEU A 14 15.51 24.25 -49.65
CA LEU A 14 15.09 22.84 -49.64
C LEU A 14 16.12 21.94 -48.98
N ILE A 15 17.42 22.21 -49.17
CA ILE A 15 18.53 21.47 -48.53
C ILE A 15 18.57 21.76 -47.03
N ILE A 16 18.30 23.00 -46.60
CA ILE A 16 18.28 23.35 -45.17
C ILE A 16 17.10 22.66 -44.49
N VAL A 17 15.92 22.62 -45.10
CA VAL A 17 14.74 21.93 -44.54
C VAL A 17 14.99 20.41 -44.45
N ALA A 18 15.58 19.82 -45.49
CA ALA A 18 15.92 18.39 -45.46
C ALA A 18 17.00 18.04 -44.40
N ALA A 19 18.03 18.89 -44.26
CA ALA A 19 19.06 18.70 -43.27
C ALA A 19 18.53 18.86 -41.84
N THR A 20 17.61 19.79 -41.58
CA THR A 20 16.99 19.95 -40.23
C THR A 20 16.04 18.81 -39.89
N THR A 21 15.26 18.28 -40.85
CA THR A 21 14.40 17.13 -40.61
C THR A 21 15.18 15.87 -40.35
N VAL A 22 16.27 15.59 -41.06
CA VAL A 22 17.15 14.45 -40.84
C VAL A 22 17.85 14.58 -39.48
N SER A 23 18.32 15.77 -39.11
CA SER A 23 18.91 16.00 -37.77
C SER A 23 17.90 15.79 -36.66
N LEU A 24 16.67 16.23 -36.80
CA LEU A 24 15.62 15.98 -35.77
C LEU A 24 15.27 14.51 -35.67
N VAL A 25 15.25 13.77 -36.74
CA VAL A 25 15.02 12.31 -36.73
C VAL A 25 16.18 11.60 -36.10
N ILE A 26 17.44 11.96 -36.37
CA ILE A 26 18.61 11.37 -35.71
C ILE A 26 18.60 11.70 -34.22
N ILE A 27 18.33 12.95 -33.83
CA ILE A 27 18.22 13.35 -32.42
C ILE A 27 17.12 12.55 -31.73
N TYR A 28 15.99 12.34 -32.39
CA TYR A 28 14.90 11.53 -31.86
C TYR A 28 15.31 10.07 -31.63
N PHE A 29 15.99 9.43 -32.62
CA PHE A 29 16.49 8.05 -32.46
C PHE A 29 17.61 7.92 -31.44
N VAL A 30 18.51 8.90 -31.36
CA VAL A 30 19.56 8.93 -30.33
C VAL A 30 18.93 9.14 -28.96
N TYR A 31 17.96 10.03 -28.83
CA TYR A 31 17.22 10.26 -27.58
C TYR A 31 16.46 8.99 -27.16
N GLN A 32 15.76 8.33 -28.06
CA GLN A 32 15.10 7.05 -27.79
C GLN A 32 16.10 5.98 -27.39
N GLY A 33 17.22 5.83 -28.09
CA GLY A 33 18.27 4.88 -27.75
C GLY A 33 18.90 5.15 -26.39
N VAL A 34 19.13 6.41 -26.04
CA VAL A 34 19.68 6.81 -24.74
C VAL A 34 18.69 6.55 -23.61
N VAL A 35 17.39 6.80 -23.83
CA VAL A 35 16.34 6.53 -22.85
C VAL A 35 16.18 5.03 -22.64
N HIS A 36 16.12 4.24 -23.73
CA HIS A 36 16.08 2.77 -23.64
C HIS A 36 17.29 2.22 -22.89
N SER A 37 18.51 2.66 -23.24
CA SER A 37 19.73 2.19 -22.56
C SER A 37 19.77 2.56 -21.07
N LYS A 38 19.16 3.69 -20.68
CA LYS A 38 19.07 4.09 -19.27
C LYS A 38 18.11 3.20 -18.47
N CYS A 39 16.94 2.92 -19.00
CA CYS A 39 15.96 2.04 -18.35
C CYS A 39 16.50 0.61 -18.23
N ASP A 40 17.11 0.08 -19.29
CA ASP A 40 17.70 -1.24 -19.30
C ASP A 40 18.89 -1.35 -18.33
N SER A 41 19.77 -0.34 -18.27
CA SER A 41 20.91 -0.34 -17.36
C SER A 41 20.50 -0.24 -15.88
N ILE A 42 19.50 0.58 -15.54
CA ILE A 42 18.95 0.67 -14.18
C ILE A 42 18.30 -0.66 -13.79
N PHE A 43 17.57 -1.25 -14.73
CA PHE A 43 16.90 -2.54 -14.56
C PHE A 43 17.92 -3.66 -14.31
N GLU A 44 18.92 -3.81 -15.17
CA GLU A 44 19.95 -4.86 -15.02
C GLU A 44 20.75 -4.71 -13.73
N GLN A 45 21.13 -3.49 -13.35
CA GLN A 45 21.85 -3.25 -12.10
C GLN A 45 21.01 -3.60 -10.87
N THR A 46 19.74 -3.25 -10.87
CA THR A 46 18.82 -3.56 -9.76
C THR A 46 18.56 -5.07 -9.69
N ASP A 47 18.28 -5.72 -10.83
CA ASP A 47 18.05 -7.17 -10.89
C ASP A 47 19.27 -7.97 -10.41
N ASN A 48 20.46 -7.62 -10.87
CA ASN A 48 21.71 -8.31 -10.47
C ASN A 48 22.01 -8.17 -8.97
N ARG A 49 21.82 -6.98 -8.39
CA ARG A 49 21.99 -6.76 -6.93
C ARG A 49 20.97 -7.53 -6.12
N LEU A 50 19.71 -7.51 -6.54
CA LEU A 50 18.63 -8.22 -5.88
C LEU A 50 18.83 -9.73 -5.95
N ARG A 51 19.24 -10.29 -7.09
CA ARG A 51 19.53 -11.72 -7.26
C ARG A 51 20.62 -12.20 -6.32
N GLY A 52 21.76 -11.48 -6.23
CA GLY A 52 22.85 -11.85 -5.33
C GLY A 52 22.41 -11.88 -3.85
N ASN A 53 21.65 -10.88 -3.42
CA ASN A 53 21.11 -10.83 -2.06
C ASN A 53 20.11 -11.96 -1.79
N LEU A 54 19.29 -12.31 -2.77
CA LEU A 54 18.31 -13.39 -2.63
C LEU A 54 18.92 -14.77 -2.60
N GLU A 55 19.96 -15.01 -3.38
CA GLU A 55 20.69 -16.28 -3.27
C GLU A 55 21.25 -16.46 -1.87
N PHE A 56 21.77 -15.39 -1.26
CA PHE A 56 22.20 -15.43 0.12
C PHE A 56 21.03 -15.72 1.08
N ILE A 57 19.89 -15.06 0.91
CA ILE A 57 18.68 -15.28 1.74
C ILE A 57 18.17 -16.72 1.56
N LYS A 58 18.12 -17.26 0.33
CA LYS A 58 17.71 -18.65 0.08
C LYS A 58 18.60 -19.67 0.79
N ILE A 59 19.92 -19.46 0.76
CA ILE A 59 20.87 -20.40 1.33
C ILE A 59 20.98 -20.30 2.85
N LYS A 60 20.87 -19.09 3.39
CA LYS A 60 21.20 -18.80 4.81
C LYS A 60 20.03 -18.28 5.61
N GLY A 61 18.96 -17.84 4.96
CA GLY A 61 17.79 -17.19 5.61
C GLY A 61 16.73 -18.17 6.10
N GLU A 62 16.67 -19.40 5.58
CA GLU A 62 15.60 -20.34 5.93
C GLU A 62 15.55 -20.66 7.43
N LEU A 63 16.69 -20.79 8.08
CA LEU A 63 16.79 -21.02 9.51
C LEU A 63 16.36 -19.80 10.35
N VAL A 64 16.57 -18.59 9.83
CA VAL A 64 16.29 -17.34 10.55
C VAL A 64 14.87 -16.83 10.30
N LEU A 65 14.41 -16.87 9.05
CA LEU A 65 13.15 -16.29 8.61
C LEU A 65 12.01 -17.32 8.51
N GLY A 66 12.35 -18.61 8.32
CA GLY A 66 11.41 -19.66 7.95
C GLY A 66 11.21 -19.75 6.43
N ARG A 67 10.85 -20.95 5.97
CA ARG A 67 10.75 -21.31 4.55
C ARG A 67 9.74 -20.45 3.76
N GLU A 68 8.58 -20.19 4.33
CA GLU A 68 7.51 -19.42 3.67
C GLU A 68 7.97 -17.99 3.36
N LYS A 69 8.60 -17.30 4.32
CA LYS A 69 9.10 -15.94 4.11
C LYS A 69 10.25 -15.88 3.10
N VAL A 70 11.14 -16.87 3.13
CA VAL A 70 12.21 -16.97 2.14
C VAL A 70 11.64 -17.15 0.73
N GLN A 71 10.60 -17.96 0.57
CA GLN A 71 9.92 -18.14 -0.71
C GLN A 71 9.22 -16.86 -1.17
N GLU A 72 8.50 -16.18 -0.29
CA GLU A 72 7.82 -14.91 -0.60
C GLU A 72 8.82 -13.82 -1.00
N LEU A 73 9.94 -13.68 -0.28
CA LEU A 73 11.03 -12.77 -0.65
C LEU A 73 11.68 -13.14 -1.99
N ALA A 74 11.76 -14.42 -2.32
CA ALA A 74 12.37 -14.89 -3.56
C ALA A 74 11.58 -14.53 -4.82
N GLU A 75 10.27 -14.32 -4.69
CA GLU A 75 9.39 -13.90 -5.79
C GLU A 75 9.40 -12.38 -5.99
N GLY A 76 9.71 -11.61 -4.94
CA GLY A 76 9.62 -10.14 -4.94
C GLY A 76 10.44 -9.45 -6.03
N PRO A 77 11.72 -9.78 -6.28
CA PRO A 77 12.54 -9.11 -7.28
C PRO A 77 12.01 -9.22 -8.70
N GLN A 78 11.49 -10.37 -9.07
CA GLN A 78 10.89 -10.53 -10.39
C GLN A 78 9.67 -9.62 -10.55
N LYS A 79 8.86 -9.47 -9.49
CA LYS A 79 7.71 -8.58 -9.47
C LYS A 79 8.14 -7.11 -9.49
N VAL A 80 9.14 -6.72 -8.70
CA VAL A 80 9.70 -5.36 -8.68
C VAL A 80 10.34 -5.03 -10.04
N ALA A 81 11.08 -5.95 -10.63
CA ALA A 81 11.68 -5.78 -11.95
C ALA A 81 10.62 -5.59 -13.05
N LEU A 82 9.56 -6.40 -13.03
CA LEU A 82 8.43 -6.26 -13.94
C LEU A 82 7.70 -4.92 -13.73
N HIS A 83 7.54 -4.49 -12.50
CA HIS A 83 6.97 -3.20 -12.16
C HIS A 83 7.79 -2.03 -12.70
N LEU A 84 9.11 -2.02 -12.48
CA LEU A 84 10.03 -1.02 -13.03
C LEU A 84 9.97 -0.97 -14.55
N LYS A 85 9.93 -2.11 -15.21
CA LYS A 85 9.79 -2.20 -16.67
C LYS A 85 8.47 -1.57 -17.13
N THR A 86 7.37 -1.83 -16.42
CA THR A 86 6.05 -1.24 -16.71
C THR A 86 6.08 0.29 -16.53
N CYS A 87 6.70 0.80 -15.47
CA CYS A 87 6.87 2.23 -15.23
C CYS A 87 7.73 2.89 -16.33
N CYS A 88 8.82 2.26 -16.73
CA CYS A 88 9.67 2.76 -17.83
C CYS A 88 8.91 2.81 -19.16
N ILE A 89 8.20 1.75 -19.52
CA ILE A 89 7.38 1.71 -20.73
C ILE A 89 6.30 2.81 -20.70
N ALA A 90 5.63 2.98 -19.57
CA ALA A 90 4.60 4.00 -19.39
C ALA A 90 5.18 5.42 -19.51
N GLN A 91 6.39 5.66 -19.00
CA GLN A 91 7.09 6.93 -19.15
C GLN A 91 7.50 7.19 -20.60
N GLU A 92 8.04 6.20 -21.28
CA GLU A 92 8.43 6.30 -22.70
C GLU A 92 7.19 6.57 -23.59
N ALA A 93 6.08 5.90 -23.29
CA ALA A 93 4.81 6.13 -23.96
C ALA A 93 4.17 7.48 -23.56
N ARG A 94 4.79 8.26 -22.67
CA ARG A 94 4.26 9.50 -22.09
C ARG A 94 2.88 9.33 -21.45
N THR A 95 2.58 8.12 -20.98
CA THR A 95 1.36 7.79 -20.23
C THR A 95 1.56 7.90 -18.70
N MET A 96 2.79 8.20 -18.28
CA MET A 96 3.18 8.40 -16.88
C MET A 96 3.94 9.73 -16.77
N SER A 97 3.62 10.53 -15.74
CA SER A 97 4.36 11.77 -15.45
C SER A 97 5.75 11.45 -14.89
N THR A 98 6.66 12.44 -14.95
CA THR A 98 8.00 12.33 -14.39
C THR A 98 7.94 12.05 -12.88
N ASP A 99 7.01 12.66 -12.16
CA ASP A 99 6.84 12.47 -10.72
C ASP A 99 6.33 11.07 -10.38
N GLN A 100 5.37 10.56 -11.14
CA GLN A 100 4.91 9.17 -10.98
C GLN A 100 6.02 8.17 -11.26
N PHE A 101 6.83 8.42 -12.30
CA PHE A 101 8.02 7.61 -12.56
C PHE A 101 9.01 7.67 -11.43
N GLN A 102 9.24 8.85 -10.85
CA GLN A 102 10.12 9.02 -9.70
C GLN A 102 9.60 8.25 -8.46
N VAL A 103 8.30 8.25 -8.21
CA VAL A 103 7.67 7.45 -7.14
C VAL A 103 7.91 5.95 -7.37
N CYS A 104 7.77 5.47 -8.62
CA CYS A 104 8.05 4.09 -8.98
C CYS A 104 9.52 3.72 -8.72
N MET A 105 10.45 4.58 -9.15
CA MET A 105 11.89 4.38 -8.94
C MET A 105 12.26 4.40 -7.45
N ASN A 106 11.68 5.31 -6.68
CA ASN A 106 11.92 5.41 -5.23
C ASN A 106 11.39 4.17 -4.50
N GLY A 107 10.24 3.65 -4.89
CA GLY A 107 9.69 2.42 -4.31
C GLY A 107 10.58 1.20 -4.58
N ALA A 108 11.15 1.08 -5.79
CA ALA A 108 12.08 0.00 -6.10
C ALA A 108 13.39 0.12 -5.32
N LYS A 109 13.91 1.35 -5.15
CA LYS A 109 15.05 1.62 -4.27
C LYS A 109 14.79 1.28 -2.82
N ASP A 110 13.61 1.62 -2.32
CA ASP A 110 13.20 1.29 -0.95
C ASP A 110 13.15 -0.24 -0.76
N TYR A 111 12.58 -0.97 -1.71
CA TYR A 111 12.61 -2.43 -1.72
C TYR A 111 14.03 -2.99 -1.68
N GLU A 112 14.94 -2.50 -2.55
CA GLU A 112 16.35 -2.92 -2.56
C GLU A 112 17.00 -2.68 -1.19
N THR A 113 16.78 -1.51 -0.60
CA THR A 113 17.32 -1.14 0.72
C THR A 113 16.87 -2.12 1.79
N LYS A 114 15.60 -2.49 1.80
CA LYS A 114 15.02 -3.45 2.77
C LYS A 114 15.56 -4.86 2.58
N ILE A 115 15.77 -5.31 1.35
CA ILE A 115 16.43 -6.60 1.07
C ILE A 115 17.88 -6.61 1.59
N VAL A 116 18.63 -5.53 1.39
CA VAL A 116 19.99 -5.39 1.95
C VAL A 116 19.96 -5.45 3.47
N GLN A 117 18.99 -4.83 4.11
CA GLN A 117 18.83 -4.86 5.57
C GLN A 117 18.52 -6.29 6.08
N VAL A 118 17.67 -7.04 5.38
CA VAL A 118 17.42 -8.47 5.68
C VAL A 118 18.72 -9.27 5.65
N VAL A 119 19.50 -9.11 4.59
CA VAL A 119 20.80 -9.79 4.44
C VAL A 119 21.76 -9.44 5.58
N THR A 120 21.83 -8.16 5.95
CA THR A 120 22.69 -7.68 7.03
C THR A 120 22.29 -8.30 8.36
N ASN A 121 21.00 -8.27 8.69
CA ASN A 121 20.49 -8.84 9.93
C ASN A 121 20.73 -10.37 9.99
N ILE A 122 20.58 -11.11 8.90
CA ILE A 122 20.90 -12.55 8.84
C ILE A 122 22.39 -12.80 9.12
N LYS A 123 23.28 -11.96 8.57
CA LYS A 123 24.72 -12.06 8.86
C LYS A 123 25.02 -11.80 10.34
N GLU A 124 24.36 -10.82 10.95
CA GLU A 124 24.51 -10.49 12.36
C GLU A 124 23.98 -11.59 13.30
N VAL A 125 22.88 -12.27 12.92
CA VAL A 125 22.39 -13.47 13.64
C VAL A 125 23.51 -14.50 13.73
N LYS A 126 24.14 -14.83 12.58
CA LYS A 126 25.22 -15.82 12.54
C LYS A 126 26.43 -15.41 13.34
N ALA A 127 26.85 -14.15 13.25
CA ALA A 127 27.96 -13.64 14.05
C ALA A 127 27.67 -13.74 15.56
N ALA A 128 26.42 -13.48 15.97
CA ALA A 128 26.00 -13.63 17.36
C ALA A 128 25.96 -15.10 17.82
N GLU A 129 25.56 -16.04 16.96
CA GLU A 129 25.62 -17.48 17.21
C GLU A 129 27.06 -17.97 17.37
N GLU A 130 27.97 -17.55 16.48
CA GLU A 130 29.41 -17.86 16.56
C GLU A 130 30.05 -17.34 17.87
N GLN A 131 29.61 -16.17 18.32
CA GLN A 131 30.00 -15.57 19.61
C GLN A 131 29.34 -16.22 20.82
N ARG A 132 28.48 -17.22 20.63
CA ARG A 132 27.70 -17.89 21.66
C ARG A 132 26.87 -16.93 22.52
N ASN A 133 26.33 -15.87 21.87
CA ASN A 133 25.46 -14.88 22.49
C ASN A 133 23.99 -15.09 22.06
N PRO A 134 23.22 -15.93 22.78
CA PRO A 134 21.87 -16.30 22.38
C PRO A 134 20.87 -15.14 22.42
N GLU A 135 21.05 -14.20 23.35
CA GLU A 135 20.16 -13.02 23.45
C GLU A 135 20.33 -12.09 22.25
N LEU A 136 21.58 -11.83 21.84
CA LEU A 136 21.86 -11.03 20.67
C LEU A 136 21.38 -11.73 19.39
N ALA A 137 21.57 -13.04 19.27
CA ALA A 137 21.09 -13.84 18.14
C ALA A 137 19.56 -13.76 18.03
N LYS A 138 18.83 -13.88 19.14
CA LYS A 138 17.39 -13.76 19.19
C LYS A 138 16.92 -12.36 18.79
N GLN A 139 17.54 -11.30 19.31
CA GLN A 139 17.22 -9.92 18.94
C GLN A 139 17.41 -9.68 17.45
N LYS A 140 18.55 -10.13 16.88
CA LYS A 140 18.85 -9.98 15.44
C LYS A 140 17.92 -10.80 14.56
N THR A 141 17.46 -11.97 15.04
CA THR A 141 16.44 -12.78 14.35
C THR A 141 15.13 -12.02 14.22
N GLU A 142 14.65 -11.37 15.26
CA GLU A 142 13.42 -10.58 15.20
C GLU A 142 13.59 -9.35 14.26
N GLN A 143 14.73 -8.69 14.30
CA GLN A 143 15.03 -7.60 13.36
C GLN A 143 15.07 -8.08 11.89
N ALA A 144 15.61 -9.27 11.63
CA ALA A 144 15.60 -9.87 10.29
C ALA A 144 14.18 -10.17 9.80
N LYS A 145 13.32 -10.71 10.67
CA LYS A 145 11.91 -10.98 10.36
C LYS A 145 11.12 -9.70 10.10
N GLU A 146 11.36 -8.66 10.87
CA GLU A 146 10.71 -7.35 10.69
C GLU A 146 11.11 -6.73 9.34
N ALA A 147 12.40 -6.66 9.03
CA ALA A 147 12.89 -6.17 7.75
C ALA A 147 12.35 -6.99 6.55
N ALA A 148 12.21 -8.32 6.71
CA ALA A 148 11.61 -9.17 5.70
C ALA A 148 10.13 -8.83 5.46
N ASN A 149 9.35 -8.63 6.52
CA ASN A 149 7.95 -8.21 6.42
C ASN A 149 7.81 -6.85 5.73
N GLU A 150 8.70 -5.90 6.05
CA GLU A 150 8.71 -4.58 5.40
C GLU A 150 9.05 -4.68 3.91
N ALA A 151 10.03 -5.50 3.52
CA ALA A 151 10.37 -5.73 2.11
C ALA A 151 9.17 -6.30 1.34
N ILE A 152 8.52 -7.33 1.87
CA ILE A 152 7.32 -7.95 1.30
C ILE A 152 6.18 -6.92 1.16
N SER A 153 5.97 -6.08 2.19
CA SER A 153 4.97 -5.02 2.14
C SER A 153 5.26 -3.98 1.05
N THR A 154 6.52 -3.59 0.91
CA THR A 154 6.95 -2.63 -0.13
C THR A 154 6.72 -3.20 -1.54
N GLU A 155 7.05 -4.48 -1.78
CA GLU A 155 6.78 -5.16 -3.06
C GLU A 155 5.29 -5.13 -3.40
N LYS A 156 4.43 -5.47 -2.43
CA LYS A 156 2.97 -5.46 -2.61
C LYS A 156 2.44 -4.06 -2.93
N THR A 157 2.98 -3.03 -2.29
CA THR A 157 2.61 -1.63 -2.55
C THR A 157 3.01 -1.19 -3.97
N LEU A 158 4.19 -1.59 -4.43
CA LEU A 158 4.64 -1.31 -5.80
C LEU A 158 3.73 -1.95 -6.86
N GLY A 159 3.34 -3.21 -6.65
CA GLY A 159 2.39 -3.90 -7.53
C GLY A 159 1.05 -3.15 -7.67
N ASN A 160 0.57 -2.54 -6.59
CA ASN A 160 -0.67 -1.76 -6.59
C ASN A 160 -0.56 -0.45 -7.40
N THR A 161 0.61 0.20 -7.37
CA THR A 161 0.85 1.42 -8.17
C THR A 161 0.79 1.11 -9.67
N ALA A 162 1.33 -0.04 -10.11
CA ALA A 162 1.23 -0.49 -11.51
C ALA A 162 -0.22 -0.78 -11.93
N THR A 163 -1.01 -1.37 -11.02
CA THR A 163 -2.43 -1.66 -11.26
C THR A 163 -3.23 -0.37 -11.47
N ALA A 164 -2.97 0.68 -10.66
CA ALA A 164 -3.62 1.98 -10.81
C ALA A 164 -3.31 2.62 -12.19
N THR A 165 -2.06 2.51 -12.66
CA THR A 165 -1.67 3.04 -13.98
C THR A 165 -2.41 2.33 -15.13
N SER A 166 -2.73 1.04 -15.00
CA SER A 166 -3.48 0.27 -16.00
C SER A 166 -4.97 0.67 -16.12
N ALA A 167 -5.50 1.36 -15.12
CA ALA A 167 -6.90 1.79 -15.10
C ALA A 167 -7.17 3.05 -15.92
N VAL A 168 -6.14 3.77 -16.34
CA VAL A 168 -6.30 4.98 -17.17
C VAL A 168 -5.91 4.68 -18.60
N LYS A 169 -6.82 4.96 -19.54
CA LYS A 169 -6.55 4.94 -20.98
C LYS A 169 -6.65 6.35 -21.53
N PHE A 170 -5.70 6.75 -22.36
CA PHE A 170 -5.73 8.01 -23.07
C PHE A 170 -6.10 7.78 -24.52
N GLU A 171 -7.08 8.56 -25.00
CA GLU A 171 -7.60 8.49 -26.37
C GLU A 171 -7.45 9.86 -27.03
N ARG A 172 -7.35 9.90 -28.36
CA ARG A 172 -7.40 11.17 -29.10
C ARG A 172 -8.80 11.75 -29.01
N SER A 173 -8.91 13.03 -28.73
CA SER A 173 -10.18 13.75 -28.61
C SER A 173 -10.05 15.14 -29.19
N SER A 174 -11.14 15.68 -29.71
CA SER A 174 -11.20 17.08 -30.17
C SER A 174 -11.13 18.08 -29.01
N MET A 175 -11.49 17.66 -27.82
CA MET A 175 -11.46 18.47 -26.60
C MET A 175 -10.84 17.65 -25.42
N PRO A 176 -10.10 18.29 -24.51
CA PRO A 176 -9.63 17.64 -23.31
C PRO A 176 -10.82 17.18 -22.46
N ALA A 177 -10.85 15.90 -22.09
CA ALA A 177 -11.97 15.34 -21.37
C ALA A 177 -11.55 14.23 -20.39
N ILE A 178 -12.36 13.99 -19.37
CA ILE A 178 -12.24 12.86 -18.44
C ILE A 178 -13.57 12.10 -18.44
N THR A 179 -13.48 10.79 -18.61
CA THR A 179 -14.59 9.85 -18.40
C THR A 179 -14.23 8.91 -17.29
N VAL A 180 -15.07 8.81 -16.26
CA VAL A 180 -14.95 7.77 -15.23
C VAL A 180 -16.02 6.73 -15.52
N GLU A 181 -15.59 5.48 -15.78
CA GLU A 181 -16.52 4.39 -16.06
C GLU A 181 -17.32 4.04 -14.78
N LYS A 182 -18.51 3.49 -14.97
CA LYS A 182 -19.33 3.02 -13.88
C LYS A 182 -18.61 1.89 -13.13
N PHE A 183 -18.70 1.90 -11.82
CA PHE A 183 -18.23 0.81 -11.01
C PHE A 183 -19.29 -0.31 -10.99
N ASP A 184 -18.89 -1.52 -11.41
CA ASP A 184 -19.76 -2.71 -11.50
C ASP A 184 -19.88 -3.46 -10.17
N GLY A 185 -19.30 -2.92 -9.09
CA GLY A 185 -19.40 -3.49 -7.74
C GLY A 185 -20.82 -3.47 -7.20
N PRO A 186 -21.03 -3.89 -5.95
CA PRO A 186 -22.34 -3.89 -5.35
C PRO A 186 -23.03 -2.52 -5.49
N PRO A 187 -24.33 -2.48 -5.79
CA PRO A 187 -25.06 -1.25 -6.05
C PRO A 187 -24.90 -0.26 -4.89
N ASP A 188 -24.85 1.00 -5.22
CA ASP A 188 -24.74 2.15 -4.30
C ASP A 188 -23.46 2.23 -3.45
N THR A 189 -22.40 1.49 -3.81
CA THR A 189 -21.13 1.58 -3.06
C THR A 189 -20.32 2.83 -3.38
N LEU A 190 -20.37 3.30 -4.63
CA LEU A 190 -19.76 4.56 -5.07
C LEU A 190 -20.84 5.48 -5.61
N ASN A 191 -21.05 6.63 -4.97
CA ASN A 191 -22.09 7.57 -5.32
C ASN A 191 -21.60 8.66 -6.28
N GLU A 192 -20.37 9.10 -6.09
CA GLU A 192 -19.86 10.29 -6.77
C GLU A 192 -18.37 10.14 -7.07
N PHE A 193 -17.94 10.82 -8.15
CA PHE A 193 -16.54 11.06 -8.43
C PHE A 193 -16.29 12.56 -8.44
N HIS A 194 -15.17 12.98 -7.87
CA HIS A 194 -14.74 14.36 -7.85
C HIS A 194 -13.39 14.48 -8.57
N LEU A 195 -13.23 15.48 -9.41
CA LEU A 195 -11.94 15.88 -9.93
C LEU A 195 -11.44 17.05 -9.10
N VAL A 196 -10.27 16.89 -8.54
CA VAL A 196 -9.58 17.94 -7.79
C VAL A 196 -8.24 18.22 -8.46
N GLU A 197 -7.59 19.29 -8.11
CA GLU A 197 -6.25 19.61 -8.63
C GLU A 197 -5.25 18.54 -8.19
N GLY A 198 -4.35 18.12 -9.11
CA GLY A 198 -3.39 17.06 -8.85
C GLY A 198 -2.45 17.39 -7.70
N GLY A 199 -2.18 16.40 -6.85
CA GLY A 199 -1.37 16.56 -5.63
C GLY A 199 -2.12 17.17 -4.44
N THR A 200 -3.45 17.23 -4.48
CA THR A 200 -4.27 17.74 -3.38
C THR A 200 -4.17 16.84 -2.15
N ASP A 201 -3.89 17.42 -0.98
CA ASP A 201 -3.99 16.69 0.29
C ASP A 201 -5.46 16.39 0.62
N LEU A 202 -5.81 15.11 0.60
CA LEU A 202 -7.16 14.63 0.91
C LEU A 202 -7.40 14.44 2.42
N GLY A 203 -6.39 14.66 3.25
CA GLY A 203 -6.52 14.61 4.73
C GLY A 203 -7.28 15.79 5.31
N GLY A 204 -7.54 16.82 4.50
CA GLY A 204 -8.28 18.04 4.86
C GLY A 204 -9.48 18.31 3.95
N THR A 205 -9.94 19.55 3.97
CA THR A 205 -10.98 20.04 3.03
C THR A 205 -10.35 20.31 1.67
N TYR A 206 -10.79 19.63 0.63
CA TYR A 206 -10.35 19.85 -0.74
C TYR A 206 -11.41 20.57 -1.58
N ARG A 207 -10.97 21.31 -2.59
CA ARG A 207 -11.86 22.01 -3.51
C ARG A 207 -12.17 21.12 -4.71
N ILE A 208 -13.46 20.79 -4.88
CA ILE A 208 -13.94 20.07 -6.06
C ILE A 208 -13.87 21.03 -7.25
N LYS A 209 -13.12 20.64 -8.29
CA LYS A 209 -13.06 21.40 -9.54
C LYS A 209 -14.16 20.95 -10.51
N TYR A 210 -14.39 19.65 -10.61
CA TYR A 210 -15.43 19.05 -11.43
C TYR A 210 -16.03 17.81 -10.77
N GLN A 211 -17.25 17.47 -11.18
CA GLN A 211 -17.99 16.30 -10.71
C GLN A 211 -18.50 15.47 -11.89
N PRO A 212 -17.69 14.52 -12.41
CA PRO A 212 -18.09 13.70 -13.55
C PRO A 212 -19.21 12.73 -13.15
N LYS A 213 -20.19 12.58 -14.05
CA LYS A 213 -21.16 11.49 -13.96
C LYS A 213 -20.50 10.22 -14.55
N PRO A 214 -20.73 9.05 -13.94
CA PRO A 214 -20.24 7.79 -14.53
C PRO A 214 -20.61 7.64 -16.00
N ASP A 215 -19.71 7.07 -16.78
CA ASP A 215 -19.83 6.82 -18.23
C ASP A 215 -20.08 8.06 -19.10
N THR A 216 -19.96 9.25 -18.52
CA THR A 216 -20.18 10.51 -19.25
C THR A 216 -18.86 11.24 -19.42
N ALA A 217 -18.50 11.58 -20.66
CA ALA A 217 -17.32 12.41 -20.93
C ALA A 217 -17.57 13.84 -20.42
N LEU A 218 -16.71 14.28 -19.52
CA LEU A 218 -16.72 15.64 -18.98
C LEU A 218 -15.57 16.42 -19.61
N VAL A 219 -15.87 17.48 -20.33
CA VAL A 219 -14.86 18.41 -20.84
C VAL A 219 -14.23 19.15 -19.67
N VAL A 220 -12.90 19.16 -19.63
CA VAL A 220 -12.12 19.81 -18.58
C VAL A 220 -11.07 20.70 -19.20
N GLU A 221 -10.52 21.64 -18.46
CA GLU A 221 -9.32 22.36 -18.88
C GLU A 221 -8.12 21.41 -18.92
N PRO A 222 -7.14 21.64 -19.83
CA PRO A 222 -5.86 20.93 -19.75
C PRO A 222 -5.22 21.11 -18.36
N GLY A 223 -4.74 20.01 -17.76
CA GLY A 223 -4.19 20.08 -16.42
C GLY A 223 -3.98 18.70 -15.80
N ILE A 224 -3.53 18.68 -14.56
CA ILE A 224 -3.32 17.48 -13.75
C ILE A 224 -4.46 17.39 -12.75
N TYR A 225 -5.10 16.23 -12.68
CA TYR A 225 -6.26 15.99 -11.84
C TYR A 225 -6.06 14.75 -10.97
N ASP A 226 -6.49 14.85 -9.73
CA ASP A 226 -6.73 13.70 -8.90
C ASP A 226 -8.22 13.33 -8.96
N VAL A 227 -8.51 12.05 -9.12
CA VAL A 227 -9.85 11.51 -9.13
C VAL A 227 -10.16 10.92 -7.78
N VAL A 228 -11.10 11.53 -7.07
CA VAL A 228 -11.56 11.13 -5.75
C VAL A 228 -12.91 10.44 -5.88
N ALA A 229 -13.05 9.27 -5.29
CA ALA A 229 -14.32 8.57 -5.20
C ALA A 229 -14.96 8.81 -3.82
N LYS A 230 -16.29 8.95 -3.83
CA LYS A 230 -17.10 9.06 -2.61
C LYS A 230 -18.00 7.85 -2.47
N THR A 231 -17.95 7.23 -1.31
CA THR A 231 -18.79 6.06 -0.98
C THR A 231 -20.17 6.47 -0.52
N SER A 232 -21.13 5.56 -0.60
CA SER A 232 -22.49 5.76 -0.05
C SER A 232 -22.50 6.00 1.46
N GLY A 233 -21.48 5.52 2.18
CA GLY A 233 -21.26 5.80 3.60
C GLY A 233 -20.68 7.19 3.89
N GLY A 234 -20.45 8.03 2.86
CA GLY A 234 -19.89 9.39 2.98
C GLY A 234 -18.37 9.45 3.04
N GLY A 235 -17.68 8.31 3.06
CA GLY A 235 -16.22 8.27 3.01
C GLY A 235 -15.70 8.69 1.63
N THR A 236 -14.55 9.35 1.58
CA THR A 236 -13.86 9.73 0.35
C THR A 236 -12.46 9.13 0.30
N PHE A 237 -12.00 8.75 -0.88
CA PHE A 237 -10.65 8.24 -1.08
C PHE A 237 -10.11 8.59 -2.46
N LEU A 238 -8.79 8.68 -2.58
CA LEU A 238 -8.13 8.86 -3.85
C LEU A 238 -8.27 7.58 -4.68
N LEU A 239 -9.00 7.69 -5.79
CA LEU A 239 -9.13 6.59 -6.75
C LEU A 239 -7.89 6.51 -7.65
N ILE A 240 -7.51 7.62 -8.26
CA ILE A 240 -6.31 7.76 -9.09
C ILE A 240 -5.78 9.17 -8.92
N GLY A 241 -4.46 9.29 -8.68
CA GLY A 241 -3.78 10.57 -8.62
C GLY A 241 -3.07 10.93 -9.91
N ASN A 242 -2.89 12.24 -10.11
CA ASN A 242 -2.05 12.83 -11.16
C ASN A 242 -2.43 12.42 -12.61
N VAL A 243 -3.72 12.41 -12.93
CA VAL A 243 -4.20 12.20 -14.31
C VAL A 243 -3.94 13.46 -15.12
N GLU A 244 -2.92 13.43 -15.98
CA GLU A 244 -2.58 14.57 -16.84
C GLU A 244 -3.45 14.56 -18.11
N VAL A 245 -4.30 15.57 -18.29
CA VAL A 245 -5.12 15.75 -19.49
C VAL A 245 -4.56 16.90 -20.30
N LYS A 246 -4.23 16.65 -21.57
CA LYS A 246 -3.70 17.62 -22.53
C LYS A 246 -4.72 17.97 -23.59
N ASP A 247 -4.48 19.07 -24.31
CA ASP A 247 -5.23 19.37 -25.52
C ASP A 247 -5.17 18.18 -26.48
N GLY A 248 -6.31 17.86 -27.08
CA GLY A 248 -6.43 16.74 -28.02
C GLY A 248 -6.44 15.34 -27.37
N THR A 249 -6.59 15.25 -26.04
CA THR A 249 -6.66 13.97 -25.33
C THR A 249 -7.88 13.86 -24.44
N ALA A 250 -8.42 12.65 -24.32
CA ALA A 250 -9.39 12.29 -23.31
C ALA A 250 -8.84 11.16 -22.44
N ALA A 251 -8.99 11.26 -21.13
CA ALA A 251 -8.65 10.21 -20.18
C ALA A 251 -9.91 9.40 -19.86
N ARG A 252 -9.84 8.08 -20.05
CA ARG A 252 -10.89 7.14 -19.64
C ARG A 252 -10.40 6.33 -18.45
N ILE A 253 -11.11 6.41 -17.33
CA ILE A 253 -10.76 5.80 -16.05
C ILE A 253 -11.71 4.66 -15.77
N ASN A 254 -11.17 3.44 -15.57
CA ASN A 254 -11.94 2.25 -15.25
C ASN A 254 -11.75 1.84 -13.78
N PRO A 255 -12.68 2.20 -12.87
CA PRO A 255 -12.60 1.81 -11.47
C PRO A 255 -12.56 0.30 -11.28
N ASN A 256 -13.20 -0.48 -12.17
CA ASN A 256 -13.27 -1.93 -12.07
C ASN A 256 -11.92 -2.63 -12.27
N ALA A 257 -10.97 -1.94 -12.93
CA ALA A 257 -9.62 -2.46 -13.11
C ALA A 257 -8.78 -2.42 -11.82
N ILE A 258 -9.19 -1.61 -10.83
CA ILE A 258 -8.38 -1.35 -9.63
C ILE A 258 -9.12 -1.58 -8.32
N LEU A 259 -10.45 -1.54 -8.30
CA LEU A 259 -11.22 -1.67 -7.07
C LEU A 259 -11.62 -3.12 -6.79
N GLY A 260 -11.47 -3.50 -5.54
CA GLY A 260 -12.17 -4.59 -4.88
C GLY A 260 -13.04 -4.04 -3.75
N SER A 261 -13.53 -4.90 -2.88
CA SER A 261 -14.29 -4.48 -1.70
C SER A 261 -14.00 -5.35 -0.47
N ILE A 262 -14.12 -4.73 0.69
CA ILE A 262 -14.05 -5.41 1.99
C ILE A 262 -15.38 -5.17 2.72
N VAL A 263 -15.92 -6.23 3.29
CA VAL A 263 -17.08 -6.19 4.19
C VAL A 263 -16.64 -6.77 5.53
N VAL A 264 -16.85 -6.02 6.60
CA VAL A 264 -16.62 -6.50 7.97
C VAL A 264 -17.97 -6.66 8.63
N ASP A 265 -18.35 -7.88 8.93
CA ASP A 265 -19.64 -8.17 9.53
C ASP A 265 -19.78 -7.55 10.92
N PRO A 266 -20.98 -7.14 11.32
CA PRO A 266 -21.23 -6.75 12.69
C PRO A 266 -20.88 -7.90 13.65
N LEU A 267 -20.37 -7.55 14.82
CA LEU A 267 -20.13 -8.50 15.89
C LEU A 267 -21.45 -8.83 16.57
N THR A 268 -21.81 -10.11 16.60
CA THR A 268 -23.12 -10.55 17.15
C THR A 268 -22.99 -11.35 18.44
N ARG A 269 -21.76 -11.70 18.85
CA ARG A 269 -21.52 -12.52 20.05
C ARG A 269 -21.82 -11.80 21.34
N LYS A 270 -22.56 -12.48 22.19
CA LYS A 270 -22.90 -11.97 23.53
C LYS A 270 -21.65 -11.83 24.41
N GLY A 271 -21.58 -10.73 25.14
CA GLY A 271 -20.48 -10.42 26.06
C GLY A 271 -19.35 -9.61 25.43
N PHE A 272 -19.33 -9.47 24.10
CA PHE A 272 -18.38 -8.64 23.41
C PHE A 272 -18.94 -7.22 23.18
N PRO A 273 -18.10 -6.17 23.25
CA PRO A 273 -18.55 -4.81 22.98
C PRO A 273 -18.86 -4.63 21.49
N GLU A 274 -19.89 -3.83 21.21
CA GLU A 274 -20.29 -3.50 19.84
C GLU A 274 -19.18 -2.77 19.09
N ILE A 275 -18.91 -3.19 17.85
CA ILE A 275 -18.00 -2.47 16.94
C ILE A 275 -18.75 -1.25 16.39
N LYS A 276 -18.19 -0.07 16.59
CA LYS A 276 -18.73 1.20 16.09
C LYS A 276 -18.03 1.69 14.85
N GLU A 277 -16.81 1.27 14.63
CA GLU A 277 -16.01 1.77 13.51
C GLU A 277 -15.08 0.68 12.97
N VAL A 278 -14.99 0.63 11.66
CA VAL A 278 -14.05 -0.20 10.90
C VAL A 278 -13.11 0.71 10.13
N ILE A 279 -11.81 0.45 10.25
CA ILE A 279 -10.74 1.22 9.60
C ILE A 279 -9.87 0.25 8.82
N VAL A 280 -9.71 0.50 7.52
CA VAL A 280 -8.82 -0.25 6.64
C VAL A 280 -7.59 0.59 6.32
N PHE A 281 -6.42 0.03 6.46
CA PHE A 281 -5.14 0.70 6.22
C PHE A 281 -4.14 -0.25 5.57
N ASP A 282 -3.09 0.32 4.96
CA ASP A 282 -2.08 -0.48 4.27
C ASP A 282 -1.38 -1.44 5.24
N ALA A 283 -1.22 -2.70 4.83
CA ALA A 283 -0.64 -3.74 5.66
C ALA A 283 0.82 -3.45 6.04
N GLY A 284 1.17 -3.82 7.26
CA GLY A 284 2.55 -3.72 7.76
C GLY A 284 3.04 -2.30 8.07
N THR A 285 2.19 -1.28 7.95
CA THR A 285 2.58 0.08 8.31
C THR A 285 2.58 0.24 9.83
N THR A 286 3.76 0.34 10.44
CA THR A 286 3.95 0.72 11.84
C THR A 286 4.09 2.23 11.94
N GLY A 287 3.22 2.91 12.65
CA GLY A 287 3.34 4.35 12.89
C GLY A 287 2.25 5.22 12.25
N ARG A 288 2.61 6.23 11.45
CA ARG A 288 1.64 7.12 10.79
C ARG A 288 1.05 6.43 9.57
N ARG A 289 -0.13 5.88 9.73
CA ARG A 289 -0.81 5.02 8.77
C ARG A 289 -1.67 5.83 7.84
N LEU A 290 -1.57 5.53 6.55
CA LEU A 290 -2.55 6.00 5.59
C LEU A 290 -3.83 5.18 5.77
N ILE A 291 -4.84 5.79 6.37
CA ILE A 291 -6.20 5.23 6.37
C ILE A 291 -6.68 5.23 4.92
N ARG A 292 -6.99 4.04 4.40
CA ARG A 292 -7.52 3.91 3.03
C ARG A 292 -9.02 4.00 2.98
N GLN A 293 -9.69 3.43 3.97
CA GLN A 293 -11.13 3.46 4.11
C GLN A 293 -11.54 3.45 5.58
N ARG A 294 -12.69 4.06 5.85
CA ARG A 294 -13.29 4.14 7.18
C ARG A 294 -14.80 4.08 7.09
N THR A 295 -15.44 3.37 7.98
CA THR A 295 -16.91 3.37 8.12
C THR A 295 -17.33 3.23 9.59
N GLU A 296 -18.37 3.94 9.95
CA GLU A 296 -19.05 3.81 11.25
C GLU A 296 -20.20 2.78 11.20
N LYS A 297 -20.34 2.07 10.09
CA LYS A 297 -21.39 1.07 9.89
C LYS A 297 -20.77 -0.29 9.58
N PRO A 298 -20.51 -1.15 10.58
CA PRO A 298 -20.18 -2.55 10.33
C PRO A 298 -21.22 -3.21 9.42
N GLY A 299 -20.79 -4.05 8.50
CA GLY A 299 -21.64 -4.62 7.45
C GLY A 299 -21.68 -3.79 6.17
N ALA A 300 -21.23 -2.53 6.20
CA ALA A 300 -21.12 -1.73 4.99
C ALA A 300 -20.02 -2.28 4.05
N ILE A 301 -20.27 -2.16 2.75
CA ILE A 301 -19.30 -2.52 1.73
C ILE A 301 -18.32 -1.35 1.58
N LEU A 302 -17.03 -1.64 1.76
CA LEU A 302 -15.94 -0.69 1.62
C LEU A 302 -15.22 -0.94 0.30
N PRO A 303 -15.51 -0.17 -0.77
CA PRO A 303 -14.73 -0.24 -2.01
C PRO A 303 -13.32 0.33 -1.72
N ILE A 304 -12.31 -0.38 -2.18
CA ILE A 304 -10.92 -0.03 -1.93
C ILE A 304 -10.05 -0.53 -3.09
N ILE A 305 -8.95 0.16 -3.36
CA ILE A 305 -8.01 -0.25 -4.40
C ILE A 305 -7.46 -1.64 -4.07
N ALA A 306 -7.23 -2.47 -5.09
CA ALA A 306 -6.59 -3.77 -4.91
C ALA A 306 -5.25 -3.62 -4.19
N GLY A 307 -4.99 -4.46 -3.20
CA GLY A 307 -3.83 -4.29 -2.35
C GLY A 307 -3.79 -5.25 -1.17
N THR A 308 -2.86 -5.01 -0.26
CA THR A 308 -2.78 -5.76 1.00
C THR A 308 -3.04 -4.81 2.17
N TYR A 309 -3.98 -5.20 3.03
CA TYR A 309 -4.54 -4.34 4.06
C TYR A 309 -4.57 -5.01 5.42
N ASP A 310 -4.48 -4.17 6.44
CA ASP A 310 -4.86 -4.53 7.80
C ASP A 310 -6.21 -3.89 8.13
N VAL A 311 -7.04 -4.57 8.91
CA VAL A 311 -8.34 -4.06 9.36
C VAL A 311 -8.31 -3.90 10.86
N LYS A 312 -8.61 -2.68 11.31
CA LYS A 312 -8.73 -2.30 12.70
C LYS A 312 -10.18 -1.94 13.02
N CYS A 313 -10.63 -2.34 14.18
CA CYS A 313 -11.95 -1.98 14.69
C CYS A 313 -11.84 -1.11 15.92
N LYS A 314 -12.85 -0.26 16.12
CA LYS A 314 -13.08 0.51 17.33
C LYS A 314 -14.45 0.17 17.91
N THR A 315 -14.47 -0.09 19.19
CA THR A 315 -15.67 -0.45 19.95
C THR A 315 -16.38 0.77 20.52
N ALA A 316 -17.61 0.57 21.02
CA ALA A 316 -18.42 1.63 21.60
C ALA A 316 -17.76 2.32 22.82
N ASP A 317 -16.93 1.60 23.58
CA ASP A 317 -16.17 2.14 24.71
C ASP A 317 -14.86 2.86 24.28
N GLY A 318 -14.62 2.96 22.97
CA GLY A 318 -13.45 3.61 22.39
C GLY A 318 -12.17 2.74 22.37
N SER A 319 -12.27 1.47 22.77
CA SER A 319 -11.16 0.51 22.63
C SER A 319 -10.90 0.22 21.15
N GLU A 320 -9.63 0.01 20.82
CA GLU A 320 -9.19 -0.28 19.44
C GLU A 320 -8.40 -1.58 19.40
N PHE A 321 -8.64 -2.39 18.39
CA PHE A 321 -7.92 -3.64 18.16
C PHE A 321 -7.78 -3.95 16.67
N VAL A 322 -6.73 -4.69 16.31
CA VAL A 322 -6.54 -5.20 14.95
C VAL A 322 -7.38 -6.47 14.79
N LEU A 323 -8.34 -6.43 13.85
CA LEU A 323 -9.24 -7.55 13.59
C LEU A 323 -8.56 -8.62 12.72
N VAL A 324 -7.96 -8.20 11.61
CA VAL A 324 -7.27 -9.08 10.67
C VAL A 324 -6.08 -8.34 10.06
N LYS A 325 -5.01 -9.07 9.75
CA LYS A 325 -3.81 -8.55 9.10
C LYS A 325 -3.57 -9.18 7.75
N ASN A 326 -2.85 -8.44 6.90
CA ASN A 326 -2.35 -8.91 5.62
C ASN A 326 -3.43 -9.47 4.68
N ILE A 327 -4.61 -8.82 4.65
CA ILE A 327 -5.66 -9.20 3.71
C ILE A 327 -5.23 -8.79 2.31
N SER A 328 -4.93 -9.75 1.46
CA SER A 328 -4.70 -9.47 0.04
C SER A 328 -6.04 -9.37 -0.68
N LEU A 329 -6.28 -8.28 -1.38
CA LEU A 329 -7.49 -7.98 -2.14
C LEU A 329 -7.11 -7.74 -3.60
N LYS A 330 -7.75 -8.46 -4.52
CA LYS A 330 -7.59 -8.25 -5.96
C LYS A 330 -8.66 -7.30 -6.49
N ALA A 331 -8.41 -6.71 -7.66
CA ALA A 331 -9.45 -5.98 -8.38
C ALA A 331 -10.67 -6.90 -8.64
N ARG A 332 -11.87 -6.35 -8.51
CA ARG A 332 -13.16 -7.05 -8.62
C ARG A 332 -13.40 -8.13 -7.55
N GLU A 333 -12.48 -8.34 -6.63
CA GLU A 333 -12.67 -9.27 -5.52
C GLU A 333 -13.48 -8.60 -4.41
N SER A 334 -14.42 -9.35 -3.81
CA SER A 334 -15.10 -8.94 -2.58
C SER A 334 -14.70 -9.88 -1.45
N LYS A 335 -14.09 -9.34 -0.39
CA LYS A 335 -13.72 -10.10 0.81
C LYS A 335 -14.63 -9.78 1.96
N ARG A 336 -15.23 -10.82 2.53
CA ARG A 336 -16.06 -10.73 3.72
C ARG A 336 -15.31 -11.27 4.92
N ILE A 337 -15.23 -10.46 5.97
CA ILE A 337 -14.61 -10.80 7.24
C ILE A 337 -15.72 -11.06 8.24
N MET A 338 -15.90 -12.33 8.60
CA MET A 338 -16.85 -12.75 9.62
C MET A 338 -16.26 -12.49 11.00
N THR A 339 -16.57 -11.34 11.58
CA THR A 339 -15.95 -10.84 12.81
C THR A 339 -16.03 -11.85 13.95
N ASP A 340 -17.15 -12.52 14.11
CA ASP A 340 -17.36 -13.56 15.13
C ASP A 340 -16.37 -14.71 15.06
N ASN A 341 -15.76 -14.95 13.89
CA ASN A 341 -14.78 -16.01 13.66
C ASN A 341 -13.34 -15.56 13.83
N GLU A 342 -13.08 -14.27 13.87
CA GLU A 342 -11.72 -13.74 13.90
C GLU A 342 -11.31 -13.20 15.27
N ILE A 343 -12.27 -12.99 16.15
CA ILE A 343 -12.03 -12.35 17.44
C ILE A 343 -11.96 -13.34 18.61
N ALA A 344 -11.25 -12.88 19.62
CA ALA A 344 -11.27 -13.37 20.99
C ALA A 344 -11.15 -12.18 21.95
N GLY A 345 -11.13 -12.41 23.23
CA GLY A 345 -10.89 -11.33 24.17
C GLY A 345 -10.38 -11.81 25.51
N PHE A 346 -9.96 -10.82 26.31
CA PHE A 346 -9.59 -11.00 27.69
C PHE A 346 -10.47 -10.14 28.59
N VAL A 347 -10.85 -10.68 29.73
CA VAL A 347 -11.44 -9.89 30.83
C VAL A 347 -10.44 -9.97 31.99
N VAL A 348 -9.84 -8.84 32.33
CA VAL A 348 -8.90 -8.73 33.42
C VAL A 348 -9.61 -8.21 34.65
N TYR A 349 -9.60 -8.97 35.71
CA TYR A 349 -10.21 -8.58 36.98
C TYR A 349 -9.19 -7.91 37.89
N GLU A 350 -9.66 -6.93 38.65
CA GLU A 350 -8.84 -6.32 39.68
C GLU A 350 -8.47 -7.35 40.75
N PRO A 351 -7.18 -7.45 41.14
CA PRO A 351 -6.78 -8.32 42.26
C PRO A 351 -7.48 -7.88 43.54
N LYS A 352 -8.07 -8.84 44.27
CA LYS A 352 -8.85 -8.56 45.47
C LYS A 352 -8.04 -7.77 46.51
N GLY A 353 -8.62 -6.66 46.97
CA GLY A 353 -8.09 -5.87 48.05
C GLY A 353 -6.91 -4.96 47.71
N THR A 354 -6.54 -4.82 46.44
CA THR A 354 -5.37 -4.03 46.08
C THR A 354 -5.69 -2.54 45.85
N GLY A 355 -6.91 -2.19 45.49
CA GLY A 355 -7.28 -0.82 45.09
C GLY A 355 -6.35 -0.27 43.99
N LEU A 356 -5.91 -1.12 43.09
CA LEU A 356 -4.82 -0.85 42.17
C LEU A 356 -5.28 0.17 41.11
N ALA A 357 -4.76 1.38 41.18
CA ALA A 357 -4.99 2.38 40.11
C ALA A 357 -4.16 2.03 38.88
N VAL A 358 -4.84 1.69 37.79
CA VAL A 358 -4.21 1.43 36.50
C VAL A 358 -4.54 2.54 35.50
N GLU A 359 -3.57 2.98 34.73
CA GLU A 359 -3.79 3.91 33.63
C GLU A 359 -4.41 3.20 32.42
N ALA A 360 -4.00 1.97 32.17
CA ALA A 360 -4.50 1.13 31.10
C ALA A 360 -4.11 -0.35 31.31
N ILE A 361 -4.89 -1.23 30.70
CA ILE A 361 -4.63 -2.66 30.59
C ILE A 361 -4.34 -2.94 29.13
N TYR A 362 -3.22 -3.59 28.85
CA TYR A 362 -2.78 -3.90 27.51
C TYR A 362 -2.79 -5.40 27.25
N ALA A 363 -3.24 -5.79 26.04
CA ALA A 363 -2.86 -7.03 25.42
C ALA A 363 -1.68 -6.71 24.48
N LEU A 364 -0.50 -7.18 24.82
CA LEU A 364 0.70 -7.04 24.02
C LEU A 364 0.89 -8.32 23.19
N ARG A 365 1.47 -8.26 22.02
CA ARG A 365 1.91 -9.47 21.33
C ARG A 365 2.95 -10.20 22.16
N ALA A 366 2.78 -11.53 22.29
CA ALA A 366 3.62 -12.34 23.13
C ALA A 366 5.11 -12.14 22.84
N GLY A 367 5.89 -11.91 23.89
CA GLY A 367 7.33 -11.67 23.80
C GLY A 367 7.75 -10.31 23.24
N THR A 368 6.80 -9.39 22.97
CA THR A 368 7.09 -8.05 22.45
C THR A 368 6.50 -6.97 23.36
N ASN A 369 6.75 -5.69 23.02
CA ASN A 369 6.05 -4.55 23.62
C ASN A 369 5.01 -3.94 22.64
N GLU A 370 4.68 -4.63 21.54
CA GLU A 370 3.68 -4.17 20.59
C GLU A 370 2.28 -4.29 21.21
N ILE A 371 1.59 -3.16 21.28
CA ILE A 371 0.22 -3.10 21.79
C ILE A 371 -0.74 -3.60 20.71
N ALA A 372 -1.37 -4.74 20.93
CA ALA A 372 -2.41 -5.28 20.06
C ALA A 372 -3.78 -4.69 20.40
N ALA A 373 -4.06 -4.52 21.69
CA ALA A 373 -5.31 -3.93 22.19
C ALA A 373 -5.13 -3.30 23.57
N LYS A 374 -6.08 -2.46 23.99
CA LYS A 374 -6.08 -1.80 25.29
C LYS A 374 -7.47 -1.63 25.85
N SER A 375 -7.59 -1.64 27.18
CA SER A 375 -8.75 -1.18 27.92
C SER A 375 -8.30 -0.21 29.02
N LYS A 376 -9.21 0.65 29.48
CA LYS A 376 -8.96 1.57 30.59
C LYS A 376 -9.45 1.04 31.93
N HIS A 377 -10.28 0.01 31.93
CA HIS A 377 -10.99 -0.44 33.14
C HIS A 377 -10.88 -1.96 33.30
N PHE A 378 -10.70 -2.40 34.53
CA PHE A 378 -10.89 -3.79 34.90
C PHE A 378 -12.34 -4.25 34.61
N GLY A 379 -12.50 -5.53 34.30
CA GLY A 379 -13.81 -6.10 33.97
C GLY A 379 -14.30 -5.84 32.55
N ASN A 380 -13.70 -4.88 31.83
CA ASN A 380 -14.06 -4.63 30.43
C ASN A 380 -13.32 -5.59 29.49
N PRO A 381 -14.01 -6.13 28.47
CA PRO A 381 -13.38 -6.98 27.48
C PRO A 381 -12.29 -6.24 26.67
N ILE A 382 -11.15 -6.86 26.53
CA ILE A 382 -10.04 -6.43 25.67
C ILE A 382 -10.07 -7.31 24.43
N MET A 383 -10.52 -6.76 23.31
CA MET A 383 -10.68 -7.48 22.08
C MET A 383 -9.35 -7.68 21.38
N VAL A 384 -9.11 -8.90 20.86
CA VAL A 384 -7.90 -9.25 20.12
C VAL A 384 -8.21 -10.20 18.96
N TYR A 385 -7.28 -10.35 18.06
CA TYR A 385 -7.34 -11.38 17.03
C TYR A 385 -7.10 -12.77 17.62
N ALA A 386 -7.94 -13.72 17.28
CA ALA A 386 -7.92 -15.06 17.88
C ALA A 386 -6.80 -15.99 17.40
N GLY A 387 -5.97 -15.58 16.49
CA GLY A 387 -4.89 -16.39 15.90
C GLY A 387 -3.52 -16.20 16.54
N GLU A 388 -3.40 -15.33 17.55
CA GLU A 388 -2.12 -14.93 18.12
C GLU A 388 -2.09 -15.16 19.63
N SER A 389 -0.88 -15.21 20.20
CA SER A 389 -0.65 -15.24 21.65
C SER A 389 -0.31 -13.85 22.17
N TYR A 390 -0.70 -13.58 23.41
CA TYR A 390 -0.58 -12.26 24.02
C TYR A 390 0.00 -12.32 25.43
N ASP A 391 0.72 -11.25 25.78
CA ASP A 391 1.08 -10.92 27.14
C ASP A 391 0.09 -9.87 27.66
N ILE A 392 -0.47 -10.09 28.84
CA ILE A 392 -1.35 -9.13 29.48
C ILE A 392 -0.53 -8.30 30.46
N ALA A 393 -0.62 -6.98 30.31
CA ALA A 393 0.16 -6.05 31.10
C ALA A 393 -0.69 -4.89 31.63
N LEU A 394 -0.34 -4.43 32.82
CA LEU A 394 -0.93 -3.25 33.46
C LEU A 394 0.01 -2.07 33.30
N LYS A 395 -0.50 -0.94 32.87
CA LYS A 395 0.23 0.32 32.90
C LYS A 395 -0.10 1.07 34.18
N GLN A 396 0.92 1.39 34.93
CA GLN A 396 0.88 2.16 36.16
C GLN A 396 1.84 3.33 36.08
N SER A 397 1.80 4.26 37.03
CA SER A 397 2.74 5.40 37.13
C SER A 397 4.21 5.02 37.12
N GLY A 398 4.53 3.79 37.60
CA GLY A 398 5.91 3.23 37.65
C GLY A 398 6.34 2.45 36.41
N GLY A 399 5.49 2.33 35.38
CA GLY A 399 5.82 1.62 34.15
C GLY A 399 4.80 0.55 33.74
N LEU A 400 5.27 -0.42 32.96
CA LEU A 400 4.46 -1.52 32.41
C LEU A 400 4.79 -2.82 33.14
N ALA A 401 3.82 -3.39 33.84
CA ALA A 401 3.94 -4.66 34.55
C ALA A 401 3.19 -5.78 33.81
N ARG A 402 3.89 -6.82 33.34
CA ARG A 402 3.26 -8.02 32.78
C ARG A 402 2.70 -8.89 33.91
N ILE A 403 1.41 -9.20 33.82
CA ILE A 403 0.71 -10.03 34.82
C ILE A 403 0.47 -11.47 34.34
N LYS A 404 0.41 -11.65 33.00
CA LYS A 404 0.25 -12.95 32.35
C LYS A 404 0.99 -12.96 31.03
N SER A 405 1.70 -14.01 30.70
CA SER A 405 2.46 -14.11 29.45
C SER A 405 2.00 -15.28 28.61
N ASN A 406 2.13 -15.11 27.28
CA ASN A 406 1.91 -16.13 26.27
C ASN A 406 0.52 -16.80 26.34
N VAL A 407 -0.53 -15.99 26.51
CA VAL A 407 -1.91 -16.48 26.55
C VAL A 407 -2.48 -16.47 25.14
N THR A 408 -2.93 -17.64 24.66
CA THR A 408 -3.61 -17.78 23.36
C THR A 408 -5.12 -17.88 23.63
N PRO A 409 -5.90 -16.82 23.33
CA PRO A 409 -7.33 -16.87 23.56
C PRO A 409 -8.02 -17.71 22.48
N LYS A 410 -9.06 -18.40 22.87
CA LYS A 410 -9.87 -19.19 21.92
C LYS A 410 -10.83 -18.30 21.15
N ARG A 411 -11.01 -18.62 19.87
CA ARG A 411 -11.96 -17.92 19.01
C ARG A 411 -13.35 -17.80 19.62
N GLY A 412 -13.87 -16.59 19.62
CA GLY A 412 -15.21 -16.28 20.12
C GLY A 412 -15.40 -16.46 21.61
N GLU A 413 -14.31 -16.58 22.38
CA GLU A 413 -14.35 -16.70 23.85
C GLU A 413 -13.68 -15.50 24.52
N LEU A 414 -14.17 -15.18 25.72
CA LEU A 414 -13.53 -14.24 26.63
C LEU A 414 -12.73 -15.04 27.66
N THR A 415 -11.43 -14.87 27.63
CA THR A 415 -10.50 -15.51 28.59
C THR A 415 -10.39 -14.65 29.84
N GLU A 416 -10.76 -15.19 31.02
CA GLU A 416 -10.63 -14.49 32.29
C GLU A 416 -9.18 -14.51 32.80
N ILE A 417 -8.69 -13.36 33.21
CA ILE A 417 -7.39 -13.15 33.86
C ILE A 417 -7.66 -12.60 35.29
N ARG A 418 -7.32 -13.39 36.28
CA ARG A 418 -7.52 -13.09 37.72
C ARG A 418 -6.18 -12.98 38.40
#